data_abe5bb40164f67bb998ba85d3688c363
#
_entry.id   abe5bb40164f67bb998ba85d3688c363
#
_cell.length_a   1.000
_cell.length_b   1.000
_cell.length_c   1.000
_cell.angle_alpha   90.00
_cell.angle_beta   90.00
_cell.angle_gamma   90.00
#
_symmetry.space_group_name_H-M   'P 1'
#
loop_
_entity.id
_entity.type
_entity.pdbx_description
1 polymer ?
#
loop_
_entity_poly.entity_id
_entity_poly.type
_entity_poly.pdbx_seq_one_letter_code
_entity_poly.pdbx_strand_id
1 'polypeptide(L)'
;VIETPGKKAVVLLSGGLDSTTVLALALRDGFDVALTFDYGQRHALELRAARDLAERSGLRRHAVVSIDLRAYGGSALTDDIRVPKGRSAGEIGEGIPVTYVPARNTIFLAHALALTEVEGARDIFIGVNALDYSGYPDCRPKFIEAFQTMANLATKAATEYDRPIEIRTPLMDMTKAEIIDLGIGLGVDYAHTLSCYDPVAEEDEHGRVTGPSLHCGACDACQLRKKGWGCPS
;
A
#
# COMPACT_ATOMS: atom_id res chain seq x y z
N VAL A 1 27.90 -10.65 23.13
CA VAL A 1 27.01 -11.15 22.07
C VAL A 1 26.99 -10.06 21.04
N ILE A 2 27.68 -10.22 19.92
CA ILE A 2 27.59 -9.32 18.77
C ILE A 2 26.24 -9.68 18.14
N GLU A 3 25.20 -8.89 18.42
CA GLU A 3 23.96 -8.97 17.65
C GLU A 3 24.33 -8.68 16.19
N THR A 4 24.20 -9.70 15.36
CA THR A 4 24.24 -9.51 13.91
C THR A 4 23.11 -8.49 13.61
N PRO A 5 23.39 -7.31 13.04
CA PRO A 5 22.33 -6.36 12.73
C PRO A 5 21.34 -7.08 11.81
N GLY A 6 20.15 -7.38 12.33
CA GLY A 6 19.09 -7.98 11.51
C GLY A 6 18.92 -7.12 10.26
N LYS A 7 18.68 -7.74 9.13
CA LYS A 7 18.32 -7.00 7.90
C LYS A 7 17.13 -6.11 8.25
N LYS A 8 17.25 -4.82 7.97
CA LYS A 8 16.19 -3.85 8.25
C LYS A 8 15.55 -3.39 6.95
N ALA A 9 14.24 -3.35 6.93
CA ALA A 9 13.45 -2.81 5.82
C ALA A 9 12.30 -1.94 6.34
N VAL A 10 11.79 -1.07 5.49
CA VAL A 10 10.57 -0.30 5.72
C VAL A 10 9.49 -0.81 4.78
N VAL A 11 8.34 -1.22 5.31
CA VAL A 11 7.19 -1.70 4.55
C VAL A 11 6.13 -0.62 4.47
N LEU A 12 5.70 -0.24 3.26
CA LEU A 12 4.54 0.63 3.07
C LEU A 12 3.26 -0.16 3.32
N LEU A 13 2.55 0.18 4.40
CA LEU A 13 1.34 -0.50 4.86
C LEU A 13 0.13 0.41 4.73
N SER A 14 -0.81 0.07 3.84
CA SER A 14 -2.07 0.80 3.67
C SER A 14 -3.27 0.13 4.36
N GLY A 15 -3.14 -1.11 4.83
CA GLY A 15 -4.24 -1.91 5.33
C GLY A 15 -5.04 -2.64 4.25
N GLY A 16 -4.69 -2.47 2.99
CA GLY A 16 -5.26 -3.20 1.86
C GLY A 16 -4.63 -4.58 1.65
N LEU A 17 -5.27 -5.41 0.84
CA LEU A 17 -4.88 -6.78 0.52
C LEU A 17 -3.39 -6.89 0.12
N ASP A 18 -2.96 -6.08 -0.86
CA ASP A 18 -1.61 -6.15 -1.42
C ASP A 18 -0.55 -5.77 -0.38
N SER A 19 -0.73 -4.65 0.31
CA SER A 19 0.22 -4.18 1.33
C SER A 19 0.33 -5.14 2.52
N THR A 20 -0.77 -5.84 2.86
CA THR A 20 -0.78 -6.84 3.93
C THR A 20 -0.02 -8.10 3.51
N THR A 21 -0.17 -8.53 2.26
CA THR A 21 0.62 -9.65 1.71
C THR A 21 2.11 -9.31 1.71
N VAL A 22 2.47 -8.09 1.30
CA VAL A 22 3.86 -7.61 1.35
C VAL A 22 4.40 -7.55 2.78
N LEU A 23 3.59 -7.11 3.74
CA LEU A 23 3.96 -7.12 5.15
C LEU A 23 4.26 -8.55 5.64
N ALA A 24 3.41 -9.52 5.29
CA ALA A 24 3.62 -10.92 5.67
C ALA A 24 4.93 -11.49 5.08
N LEU A 25 5.25 -11.15 3.82
CA LEU A 25 6.53 -11.50 3.20
C LEU A 25 7.70 -10.89 3.96
N ALA A 26 7.63 -9.60 4.29
CA ALA A 26 8.68 -8.90 5.01
C ALA A 26 8.90 -9.49 6.41
N LEU A 27 7.83 -9.78 7.13
CA LEU A 27 7.89 -10.40 8.46
C LEU A 27 8.51 -11.78 8.43
N ARG A 28 8.18 -12.62 7.44
CA ARG A 28 8.82 -13.93 7.24
C ARG A 28 10.35 -13.79 7.10
N ASP A 29 10.79 -12.72 6.43
CA ASP A 29 12.21 -12.44 6.19
C ASP A 29 12.86 -11.67 7.37
N GLY A 30 12.12 -11.43 8.47
CA GLY A 30 12.61 -10.82 9.71
C GLY A 30 12.59 -9.28 9.72
N PHE A 31 11.82 -8.64 8.84
CA PHE A 31 11.65 -7.19 8.80
C PHE A 31 10.40 -6.75 9.58
N ASP A 32 10.53 -5.73 10.42
CA ASP A 32 9.55 -5.40 11.45
C ASP A 32 9.21 -3.90 11.56
N VAL A 33 9.46 -3.11 10.52
CA VAL A 33 9.12 -1.67 10.47
C VAL A 33 8.12 -1.40 9.36
N ALA A 34 7.01 -0.76 9.70
CA ALA A 34 6.01 -0.34 8.72
C ALA A 34 5.78 1.18 8.74
N LEU A 35 5.38 1.70 7.59
CA LEU A 35 5.02 3.11 7.38
C LEU A 35 3.64 3.19 6.75
N THR A 36 2.74 3.93 7.38
CA THR A 36 1.39 4.21 6.91
C THR A 36 1.20 5.71 6.70
N PHE A 37 0.36 6.08 5.74
CA PHE A 37 0.05 7.48 5.44
C PHE A 37 -1.41 7.80 5.73
N ASP A 38 -1.61 8.87 6.50
CA ASP A 38 -2.84 9.65 6.53
C ASP A 38 -2.66 10.79 5.53
N TYR A 39 -3.23 10.63 4.31
CA TYR A 39 -3.04 11.62 3.24
C TYR A 39 -4.34 12.40 2.92
N GLY A 40 -5.30 12.38 3.84
CA GLY A 40 -6.61 12.95 3.63
C GLY A 40 -7.49 12.10 2.72
N GLN A 41 -7.24 10.78 2.66
CA GLN A 41 -8.09 9.84 1.96
C GLN A 41 -9.53 9.92 2.46
N ARG A 42 -10.46 9.67 1.55
CA ARG A 42 -11.90 9.82 1.76
C ARG A 42 -12.43 9.13 3.02
N HIS A 43 -11.80 8.02 3.43
CA HIS A 43 -12.21 7.26 4.60
C HIS A 43 -11.02 6.91 5.51
N ALA A 44 -11.13 7.28 6.79
CA ALA A 44 -10.17 6.91 7.82
C ALA A 44 -10.10 5.40 8.13
N LEU A 45 -11.00 4.61 7.51
CA LEU A 45 -11.13 3.17 7.72
C LEU A 45 -9.89 2.38 7.27
N GLU A 46 -9.21 2.83 6.21
CA GLU A 46 -7.94 2.23 5.77
C GLU A 46 -6.86 2.39 6.85
N LEU A 47 -6.79 3.58 7.48
CA LEU A 47 -5.84 3.84 8.57
C LEU A 47 -6.11 2.94 9.78
N ARG A 48 -7.39 2.71 10.11
CA ARG A 48 -7.78 1.78 11.18
C ARG A 48 -7.32 0.36 10.84
N ALA A 49 -7.61 -0.12 9.63
CA ALA A 49 -7.17 -1.45 9.18
C ALA A 49 -5.64 -1.59 9.23
N ALA A 50 -4.89 -0.56 8.80
CA ALA A 50 -3.43 -0.59 8.85
C ALA A 50 -2.90 -0.64 10.29
N ARG A 51 -3.51 0.09 11.23
CA ARG A 51 -3.14 0.06 12.66
C ARG A 51 -3.43 -1.30 13.28
N ASP A 52 -4.63 -1.83 13.07
CA ASP A 52 -5.04 -3.13 13.59
C ASP A 52 -4.12 -4.26 13.08
N LEU A 53 -3.75 -4.21 11.79
CA LEU A 53 -2.80 -5.15 11.20
C LEU A 53 -1.39 -5.00 11.79
N ALA A 54 -0.91 -3.77 11.98
CA ALA A 54 0.39 -3.51 12.59
C ALA A 54 0.48 -4.06 14.02
N GLU A 55 -0.55 -3.82 14.84
CA GLU A 55 -0.63 -4.34 16.21
C GLU A 55 -0.63 -5.87 16.25
N ARG A 56 -1.48 -6.51 15.42
CA ARG A 56 -1.57 -7.98 15.31
C ARG A 56 -0.28 -8.62 14.82
N SER A 57 0.47 -7.92 13.98
CA SER A 57 1.71 -8.40 13.39
C SER A 57 2.91 -8.29 14.33
N GLY A 58 2.79 -7.66 15.49
CA GLY A 58 3.87 -7.52 16.45
C GLY A 58 5.06 -6.70 15.94
N LEU A 59 4.81 -5.70 15.09
CA LEU A 59 5.85 -4.84 14.55
C LEU A 59 6.62 -4.12 15.66
N ARG A 60 7.94 -4.03 15.51
CA ARG A 60 8.80 -3.23 16.38
C ARG A 60 8.49 -1.74 16.26
N ARG A 61 8.16 -1.31 15.05
CA ARG A 61 7.82 0.09 14.77
C ARG A 61 6.74 0.17 13.71
N HIS A 62 5.69 0.92 14.00
CA HIS A 62 4.71 1.37 13.04
C HIS A 62 4.67 2.90 13.06
N ALA A 63 5.17 3.54 11.99
CA ALA A 63 5.13 4.99 11.82
C ALA A 63 3.88 5.37 11.02
N VAL A 64 3.17 6.40 11.46
CA VAL A 64 2.05 7.00 10.71
C VAL A 64 2.43 8.45 10.41
N VAL A 65 2.44 8.80 9.12
CA VAL A 65 2.77 10.15 8.65
C VAL A 65 1.51 10.79 8.09
N SER A 66 1.18 11.98 8.59
CA SER A 66 0.06 12.78 8.09
C SER A 66 0.55 13.79 7.06
N ILE A 67 -0.04 13.73 5.86
CA ILE A 67 0.17 14.67 4.75
C ILE A 67 -1.20 15.02 4.16
N ASP A 68 -1.42 16.22 3.66
CA ASP A 68 -2.73 16.57 3.07
C ASP A 68 -2.64 16.66 1.55
N LEU A 69 -2.95 15.55 0.86
CA LEU A 69 -3.00 15.51 -0.61
C LEU A 69 -4.31 16.09 -1.18
N ARG A 70 -5.31 16.37 -0.34
CA ARG A 70 -6.53 17.07 -0.75
C ARG A 70 -6.24 18.50 -1.21
N ALA A 71 -5.16 19.08 -0.71
CA ALA A 71 -4.70 20.40 -1.13
C ALA A 71 -4.42 20.49 -2.64
N TYR A 72 -4.17 19.37 -3.30
CA TYR A 72 -3.91 19.29 -4.75
C TYR A 72 -5.14 18.86 -5.54
N GLY A 73 -6.07 18.13 -4.94
CA GLY A 73 -7.27 17.61 -5.60
C GLY A 73 -6.96 16.64 -6.74
N GLY A 74 -7.87 16.57 -7.70
CA GLY A 74 -7.67 15.85 -8.98
C GLY A 74 -7.86 14.34 -8.92
N SER A 75 -8.33 13.76 -7.81
CA SER A 75 -8.65 12.33 -7.68
C SER A 75 -9.94 12.11 -6.91
N ALA A 76 -10.70 11.08 -7.28
CA ALA A 76 -11.88 10.66 -6.52
C ALA A 76 -11.55 10.17 -5.09
N LEU A 77 -10.29 9.97 -4.75
CA LEU A 77 -9.85 9.59 -3.41
C LEU A 77 -9.47 10.79 -2.52
N THR A 78 -9.24 11.96 -3.10
CA THR A 78 -8.77 13.17 -2.40
C THR A 78 -9.59 14.42 -2.73
N ASP A 79 -10.66 14.30 -3.52
CA ASP A 79 -11.49 15.41 -3.96
C ASP A 79 -12.97 14.99 -3.95
N ASP A 80 -13.90 15.93 -4.12
CA ASP A 80 -15.34 15.66 -4.23
C ASP A 80 -15.72 15.16 -5.64
N ILE A 81 -15.04 14.12 -6.07
CA ILE A 81 -15.27 13.39 -7.31
C ILE A 81 -15.87 12.04 -6.96
N ARG A 82 -16.96 11.64 -7.63
CA ARG A 82 -17.62 10.35 -7.36
C ARG A 82 -16.68 9.18 -7.74
N VAL A 83 -16.53 8.20 -6.86
CA VAL A 83 -15.84 6.94 -7.16
C VAL A 83 -16.68 6.14 -8.16
N PRO A 84 -16.13 5.75 -9.32
CA PRO A 84 -16.83 4.92 -10.30
C PRO A 84 -17.18 3.55 -9.71
N LYS A 85 -18.36 3.05 -10.06
CA LYS A 85 -18.86 1.74 -9.62
C LYS A 85 -19.41 0.95 -10.81
N GLY A 86 -19.31 -0.37 -10.77
CA GLY A 86 -19.89 -1.27 -11.76
C GLY A 86 -19.18 -1.22 -13.14
N ARG A 87 -17.93 -0.80 -13.21
CA ARG A 87 -17.16 -0.83 -14.46
C ARG A 87 -16.81 -2.27 -14.86
N SER A 88 -16.87 -2.55 -16.16
CA SER A 88 -16.41 -3.83 -16.71
C SER A 88 -14.87 -3.97 -16.60
N ALA A 89 -14.36 -5.19 -16.69
CA ALA A 89 -12.92 -5.46 -16.65
C ALA A 89 -12.14 -4.71 -17.75
N GLY A 90 -12.74 -4.50 -18.94
CA GLY A 90 -12.16 -3.71 -20.04
C GLY A 90 -12.02 -2.24 -19.65
N GLU A 91 -13.09 -1.65 -19.12
CA GLU A 91 -13.11 -0.25 -18.70
C GLU A 91 -12.15 0.05 -17.53
N ILE A 92 -11.91 -0.92 -16.64
CA ILE A 92 -10.95 -0.78 -15.53
C ILE A 92 -9.51 -0.66 -16.08
N GLY A 93 -9.20 -1.32 -17.20
CA GLY A 93 -7.89 -1.30 -17.84
C GLY A 93 -7.61 -0.10 -18.75
N GLU A 94 -8.60 0.74 -19.04
CA GLU A 94 -8.46 1.85 -19.98
C GLU A 94 -7.97 3.15 -19.32
N GLY A 95 -6.80 3.63 -19.76
CA GLY A 95 -6.25 4.93 -19.40
C GLY A 95 -5.86 5.07 -17.92
N ILE A 96 -5.68 6.33 -17.49
CA ILE A 96 -5.42 6.65 -16.08
C ILE A 96 -6.78 6.85 -15.38
N PRO A 97 -7.12 6.00 -14.38
CA PRO A 97 -8.42 6.10 -13.73
C PRO A 97 -8.53 7.34 -12.85
N VAL A 98 -9.75 7.84 -12.66
CA VAL A 98 -10.04 9.01 -11.81
C VAL A 98 -9.67 8.79 -10.33
N THR A 99 -9.45 7.56 -9.91
CA THR A 99 -8.96 7.17 -8.58
C THR A 99 -7.43 7.26 -8.44
N TYR A 100 -6.72 7.58 -9.51
CA TYR A 100 -5.29 7.88 -9.43
C TYR A 100 -5.07 9.19 -8.65
N VAL A 101 -4.37 9.12 -7.54
CA VAL A 101 -3.92 10.30 -6.80
C VAL A 101 -2.57 10.74 -7.37
N PRO A 102 -2.48 11.96 -7.93
CA PRO A 102 -1.30 12.42 -8.63
C PRO A 102 -0.01 12.27 -7.80
N ALA A 103 0.98 11.55 -8.35
CA ALA A 103 2.30 11.32 -7.75
C ALA A 103 2.30 10.72 -6.33
N ARG A 104 1.22 10.05 -5.91
CA ARG A 104 1.07 9.53 -4.54
C ARG A 104 2.23 8.60 -4.16
N ASN A 105 2.55 7.62 -5.00
CA ASN A 105 3.63 6.68 -4.70
C ASN A 105 5.01 7.35 -4.70
N THR A 106 5.22 8.41 -5.50
CA THR A 106 6.44 9.23 -5.44
C THR A 106 6.61 9.87 -4.07
N ILE A 107 5.55 10.47 -3.53
CA ILE A 107 5.55 11.11 -2.21
C ILE A 107 5.76 10.05 -1.11
N PHE A 108 5.05 8.93 -1.18
CA PHE A 108 5.15 7.86 -0.19
C PHE A 108 6.54 7.22 -0.17
N LEU A 109 7.12 6.96 -1.34
CA LEU A 109 8.49 6.43 -1.45
C LEU A 109 9.52 7.43 -0.95
N ALA A 110 9.34 8.75 -1.14
CA ALA A 110 10.24 9.76 -0.61
C ALA A 110 10.25 9.78 0.93
N HIS A 111 9.08 9.66 1.57
CA HIS A 111 8.99 9.51 3.02
C HIS A 111 9.57 8.17 3.51
N ALA A 112 9.31 7.08 2.79
CA ALA A 112 9.87 5.78 3.10
C ALA A 112 11.41 5.81 3.02
N LEU A 113 11.96 6.49 2.02
CA LEU A 113 13.39 6.69 1.85
C LEU A 113 14.01 7.39 3.07
N ALA A 114 13.40 8.46 3.55
CA ALA A 114 13.84 9.17 4.74
C ALA A 114 13.80 8.27 6.00
N LEU A 115 12.70 7.51 6.19
CA LEU A 115 12.60 6.58 7.31
C LEU A 115 13.61 5.44 7.20
N THR A 116 13.86 4.93 6.00
CA THR A 116 14.84 3.87 5.72
C THR A 116 16.24 4.31 6.14
N GLU A 117 16.60 5.54 5.82
CA GLU A 117 17.90 6.11 6.21
C GLU A 117 18.03 6.27 7.73
N VAL A 118 16.99 6.76 8.42
CA VAL A 118 16.94 6.90 9.88
C VAL A 118 17.02 5.54 10.60
N GLU A 119 16.33 4.53 10.08
CA GLU A 119 16.36 3.17 10.64
C GLU A 119 17.67 2.42 10.34
N GLY A 120 18.51 2.94 9.45
CA GLY A 120 19.67 2.23 8.92
C GLY A 120 19.25 0.98 8.14
N ALA A 121 18.07 1.01 7.53
CA ALA A 121 17.52 -0.03 6.68
C ALA A 121 18.10 0.07 5.26
N ARG A 122 17.86 -0.96 4.44
CA ARG A 122 18.35 -1.01 3.06
C ARG A 122 17.26 -1.34 2.06
N ASP A 123 16.14 -1.84 2.51
CA ASP A 123 15.06 -2.28 1.67
C ASP A 123 13.78 -1.46 1.98
N ILE A 124 13.06 -1.07 0.92
CA ILE A 124 11.73 -0.48 0.99
C ILE A 124 10.79 -1.42 0.26
N PHE A 125 9.79 -1.97 0.97
CA PHE A 125 8.77 -2.81 0.37
C PHE A 125 7.53 -2.00 0.04
N ILE A 126 7.03 -2.14 -1.20
CA ILE A 126 5.80 -1.51 -1.67
C ILE A 126 4.95 -2.53 -2.45
N GLY A 127 3.64 -2.56 -2.15
CA GLY A 127 2.67 -3.46 -2.76
C GLY A 127 2.10 -2.95 -4.08
N VAL A 128 2.95 -2.47 -4.99
CA VAL A 128 2.53 -2.11 -6.34
C VAL A 128 2.39 -3.36 -7.20
N ASN A 129 1.41 -3.32 -8.12
CA ASN A 129 1.13 -4.38 -9.06
C ASN A 129 0.86 -3.76 -10.44
N ALA A 130 1.58 -4.21 -11.47
CA ALA A 130 1.46 -3.68 -12.82
C ALA A 130 0.30 -4.30 -13.61
N LEU A 131 -0.15 -5.51 -13.26
CA LEU A 131 -1.22 -6.21 -13.96
C LEU A 131 -2.60 -5.65 -13.63
N ASP A 132 -2.86 -5.37 -12.35
CA ASP A 132 -4.17 -4.88 -11.89
C ASP A 132 -4.30 -3.35 -12.02
N TYR A 133 -3.18 -2.62 -11.88
CA TYR A 133 -3.14 -1.16 -11.86
C TYR A 133 -2.25 -0.58 -12.96
N SER A 134 -2.27 -1.17 -14.15
CA SER A 134 -1.49 -0.72 -15.31
C SER A 134 -1.74 0.76 -15.68
N GLY A 135 -2.93 1.29 -15.33
CA GLY A 135 -3.29 2.69 -15.51
C GLY A 135 -2.55 3.67 -14.59
N TYR A 136 -1.94 3.21 -13.48
CA TYR A 136 -1.24 4.10 -12.56
C TYR A 136 0.23 4.25 -12.98
N PRO A 137 0.67 5.46 -13.42
CA PRO A 137 2.04 5.67 -13.90
C PRO A 137 3.11 5.33 -12.85
N ASP A 138 2.81 5.62 -11.58
CA ASP A 138 3.68 5.42 -10.41
C ASP A 138 3.59 4.01 -9.79
N CYS A 139 3.02 3.05 -10.51
CA CYS A 139 3.07 1.62 -10.20
C CYS A 139 3.90 0.82 -11.22
N ARG A 140 4.39 1.44 -12.28
CA ARG A 140 5.07 0.76 -13.40
C ARG A 140 6.53 0.44 -13.06
N PRO A 141 7.11 -0.66 -13.59
CA PRO A 141 8.50 -1.05 -13.36
C PRO A 141 9.51 0.08 -13.63
N LYS A 142 9.37 0.78 -14.76
CA LYS A 142 10.24 1.91 -15.13
C LYS A 142 10.23 3.06 -14.13
N PHE A 143 9.09 3.32 -13.47
CA PHE A 143 9.02 4.30 -12.40
C PHE A 143 9.82 3.83 -11.19
N ILE A 144 9.67 2.58 -10.78
CA ILE A 144 10.40 2.00 -9.64
C ILE A 144 11.91 2.03 -9.89
N GLU A 145 12.37 1.65 -11.08
CA GLU A 145 13.79 1.69 -11.47
C GLU A 145 14.36 3.11 -11.40
N ALA A 146 13.61 4.08 -11.95
CA ALA A 146 14.03 5.49 -11.92
C ALA A 146 14.06 6.05 -10.49
N PHE A 147 13.05 5.71 -9.66
CA PHE A 147 13.02 6.12 -8.27
C PHE A 147 14.17 5.51 -7.47
N GLN A 148 14.46 4.22 -7.66
CA GLN A 148 15.59 3.55 -7.01
C GLN A 148 16.94 4.19 -7.41
N THR A 149 17.10 4.55 -8.68
CA THR A 149 18.28 5.26 -9.15
C THR A 149 18.43 6.62 -8.43
N MET A 150 17.36 7.41 -8.37
CA MET A 150 17.31 8.69 -7.67
C MET A 150 17.60 8.50 -6.17
N ALA A 151 17.00 7.51 -5.52
CA ALA A 151 17.21 7.22 -4.10
C ALA A 151 18.68 6.97 -3.77
N ASN A 152 19.39 6.25 -4.62
CA ASN A 152 20.81 5.94 -4.44
C ASN A 152 21.75 7.11 -4.77
N LEU A 153 21.28 8.11 -5.50
CA LEU A 153 22.01 9.38 -5.70
C LEU A 153 21.75 10.39 -4.56
N ALA A 154 20.61 10.29 -3.89
CA ALA A 154 20.12 11.30 -2.96
C ALA A 154 20.38 10.97 -1.48
N THR A 155 20.81 9.75 -1.15
CA THR A 155 20.95 9.32 0.25
C THR A 155 22.40 9.18 0.68
N LYS A 156 22.66 9.56 1.93
CA LYS A 156 23.96 9.38 2.56
C LYS A 156 24.36 7.91 2.66
N ALA A 157 23.37 7.03 2.89
CA ALA A 157 23.60 5.60 2.99
C ALA A 157 24.26 5.04 1.71
N ALA A 158 23.80 5.44 0.54
CA ALA A 158 24.35 4.99 -0.73
C ALA A 158 25.65 5.73 -1.11
N THR A 159 25.70 7.06 -0.90
CA THR A 159 26.80 7.88 -1.40
C THR A 159 28.07 7.85 -0.54
N GLU A 160 27.92 7.76 0.79
CA GLU A 160 29.06 7.78 1.71
C GLU A 160 29.42 6.41 2.28
N TYR A 161 28.44 5.49 2.39
CA TYR A 161 28.66 4.23 3.09
C TYR A 161 28.59 3.01 2.17
N ASP A 162 28.46 3.20 0.86
CA ASP A 162 28.29 2.11 -0.12
C ASP A 162 27.19 1.12 0.29
N ARG A 163 26.07 1.67 0.77
CA ARG A 163 24.89 0.92 1.21
C ARG A 163 23.68 1.30 0.35
N PRO A 164 23.59 0.79 -0.87
CA PRO A 164 22.49 1.12 -1.75
C PRO A 164 21.16 0.64 -1.14
N ILE A 165 20.13 1.48 -1.35
CA ILE A 165 18.76 1.19 -0.97
C ILE A 165 18.09 0.48 -2.14
N GLU A 166 17.35 -0.59 -1.85
CA GLU A 166 16.61 -1.38 -2.82
C GLU A 166 15.10 -1.24 -2.61
N ILE A 167 14.37 -1.00 -3.69
CA ILE A 167 12.90 -0.95 -3.67
C ILE A 167 12.37 -2.31 -4.09
N ARG A 168 11.76 -3.01 -3.14
CA ARG A 168 11.19 -4.34 -3.32
C ARG A 168 9.73 -4.26 -3.72
N THR A 169 9.42 -4.82 -4.87
CA THR A 169 8.06 -4.88 -5.44
C THR A 169 7.64 -6.34 -5.69
N PRO A 170 7.49 -7.15 -4.62
CA PRO A 170 7.33 -8.60 -4.77
C PRO A 170 6.06 -9.03 -5.51
N LEU A 171 5.09 -8.13 -5.67
CA LEU A 171 3.81 -8.41 -6.32
C LEU A 171 3.70 -7.86 -7.75
N MET A 172 4.78 -7.29 -8.30
CA MET A 172 4.75 -6.51 -9.54
C MET A 172 4.10 -7.25 -10.71
N ASP A 173 4.43 -8.52 -10.90
CA ASP A 173 4.02 -9.34 -12.04
C ASP A 173 3.03 -10.45 -11.63
N MET A 174 2.39 -10.34 -10.46
CA MET A 174 1.44 -11.33 -9.96
C MET A 174 0.01 -10.92 -10.28
N THR A 175 -0.82 -11.90 -10.63
CA THR A 175 -2.27 -11.72 -10.68
C THR A 175 -2.87 -11.62 -9.27
N LYS A 176 -4.08 -11.06 -9.14
CA LYS A 176 -4.74 -10.95 -7.83
C LYS A 176 -4.97 -12.31 -7.16
N ALA A 177 -5.22 -13.35 -7.93
CA ALA A 177 -5.35 -14.73 -7.42
C ALA A 177 -4.02 -15.21 -6.82
N GLU A 178 -2.91 -15.06 -7.53
CA GLU A 178 -1.58 -15.44 -7.04
C GLU A 178 -1.18 -14.67 -5.78
N ILE A 179 -1.54 -13.38 -5.69
CA ILE A 179 -1.30 -12.55 -4.49
C ILE A 179 -2.09 -13.11 -3.29
N ILE A 180 -3.35 -13.48 -3.51
CA ILE A 180 -4.20 -14.06 -2.46
C ILE A 180 -3.66 -15.42 -2.02
N ASP A 181 -3.32 -16.29 -2.95
CA ASP A 181 -2.78 -17.63 -2.66
C ASP A 181 -1.45 -17.52 -1.88
N LEU A 182 -0.57 -16.60 -2.29
CA LEU A 182 0.66 -16.30 -1.58
C LEU A 182 0.39 -15.86 -0.14
N GLY A 183 -0.53 -14.92 0.06
CA GLY A 183 -0.85 -14.41 1.38
C GLY A 183 -1.49 -15.46 2.28
N ILE A 184 -2.39 -16.30 1.76
CA ILE A 184 -2.96 -17.44 2.48
C ILE A 184 -1.84 -18.40 2.91
N GLY A 185 -0.91 -18.71 2.01
CA GLY A 185 0.28 -19.53 2.31
C GLY A 185 1.19 -18.94 3.39
N LEU A 186 1.16 -17.62 3.57
CA LEU A 186 1.88 -16.89 4.63
C LEU A 186 1.05 -16.70 5.91
N GLY A 187 -0.19 -17.20 5.96
CA GLY A 187 -1.08 -17.07 7.11
C GLY A 187 -1.81 -15.73 7.20
N VAL A 188 -1.90 -14.97 6.11
CA VAL A 188 -2.65 -13.70 6.08
C VAL A 188 -4.14 -13.97 6.22
N ASP A 189 -4.78 -13.36 7.22
CA ASP A 189 -6.23 -13.28 7.34
C ASP A 189 -6.74 -12.01 6.64
N TYR A 190 -7.23 -12.19 5.43
CA TYR A 190 -7.74 -11.08 4.62
C TYR A 190 -9.07 -10.48 5.12
N ALA A 191 -9.73 -11.09 6.11
CA ALA A 191 -10.93 -10.51 6.74
C ALA A 191 -10.64 -9.17 7.44
N HIS A 192 -9.38 -8.96 7.84
CA HIS A 192 -8.91 -7.73 8.49
C HIS A 192 -8.36 -6.68 7.51
N THR A 193 -8.46 -6.91 6.19
CA THR A 193 -7.94 -5.99 5.18
C THR A 193 -9.05 -5.19 4.51
N LEU A 194 -8.80 -3.92 4.21
CA LEU A 194 -9.75 -3.05 3.52
C LEU A 194 -9.14 -2.52 2.21
N SER A 195 -9.68 -2.97 1.07
CA SER A 195 -9.23 -2.53 -0.27
C SER A 195 -10.33 -1.75 -1.02
N CYS A 196 -11.29 -1.18 -0.32
CA CYS A 196 -12.43 -0.50 -0.91
C CYS A 196 -12.17 1.00 -1.04
N TYR A 197 -12.45 1.59 -2.20
CA TYR A 197 -12.34 3.04 -2.43
C TYR A 197 -13.51 3.85 -1.87
N ASP A 198 -14.61 3.19 -1.52
CA ASP A 198 -15.82 3.80 -0.99
C ASP A 198 -16.48 2.84 0.01
N PRO A 199 -15.79 2.53 1.14
CA PRO A 199 -16.29 1.59 2.12
C PRO A 199 -17.53 2.13 2.83
N VAL A 200 -18.39 1.20 3.26
CA VAL A 200 -19.56 1.49 4.08
C VAL A 200 -19.21 1.12 5.52
N ALA A 201 -19.50 1.99 6.45
CA ALA A 201 -19.35 1.73 7.88
C ALA A 201 -20.63 2.17 8.61
N GLU A 202 -20.94 1.49 9.72
CA GLU A 202 -21.91 2.00 10.66
C GLU A 202 -21.27 3.10 11.48
N GLU A 203 -21.90 4.26 11.53
CA GLU A 203 -21.46 5.40 12.33
C GLU A 203 -22.47 5.73 13.41
N ASP A 204 -22.01 6.19 14.56
CA ASP A 204 -22.87 6.73 15.59
C ASP A 204 -23.33 8.17 15.25
N GLU A 205 -24.18 8.76 16.09
CA GLU A 205 -24.69 10.12 15.93
C GLU A 205 -23.60 11.21 15.92
N HIS A 206 -22.37 10.85 16.27
CA HIS A 206 -21.20 11.73 16.25
C HIS A 206 -20.23 11.41 15.09
N GLY A 207 -20.64 10.56 14.12
CA GLY A 207 -19.82 10.17 12.98
C GLY A 207 -18.67 9.21 13.33
N ARG A 208 -18.73 8.54 14.49
CA ARG A 208 -17.72 7.55 14.89
C ARG A 208 -18.10 6.18 14.36
N VAL A 209 -17.16 5.51 13.71
CA VAL A 209 -17.37 4.15 13.23
C VAL A 209 -17.56 3.18 14.40
N THR A 210 -18.72 2.53 14.45
CA THR A 210 -19.13 1.63 15.53
C THR A 210 -19.11 0.16 15.12
N GLY A 211 -19.09 -0.13 13.82
CA GLY A 211 -19.13 -1.48 13.27
C GLY A 211 -17.93 -1.83 12.40
N PRO A 212 -17.89 -3.05 11.86
CA PRO A 212 -16.88 -3.46 10.88
C PRO A 212 -17.03 -2.64 9.60
N SER A 213 -15.90 -2.30 8.99
CA SER A 213 -15.89 -1.66 7.67
C SER A 213 -16.25 -2.67 6.59
N LEU A 214 -17.27 -2.37 5.81
CA LEU A 214 -17.74 -3.23 4.73
C LEU A 214 -17.26 -2.73 3.38
N HIS A 215 -16.85 -3.63 2.52
CA HIS A 215 -16.55 -3.32 1.13
C HIS A 215 -17.82 -2.93 0.38
N CYS A 216 -17.82 -1.86 -0.42
CA CYS A 216 -18.99 -1.47 -1.21
C CYS A 216 -19.37 -2.50 -2.30
N GLY A 217 -18.48 -3.43 -2.62
CA GLY A 217 -18.67 -4.51 -3.58
C GLY A 217 -18.63 -4.08 -5.07
N ALA A 218 -18.62 -2.79 -5.37
CA ALA A 218 -18.87 -2.27 -6.71
C ALA A 218 -17.75 -1.39 -7.30
N CYS A 219 -16.84 -0.84 -6.48
CA CYS A 219 -15.70 -0.07 -7.00
C CYS A 219 -14.65 -1.01 -7.60
N ASP A 220 -13.71 -0.47 -8.39
CA ASP A 220 -12.70 -1.25 -9.08
C ASP A 220 -11.89 -2.13 -8.13
N ALA A 221 -11.45 -1.59 -6.99
CA ALA A 221 -10.71 -2.36 -6.01
C ALA A 221 -11.51 -3.55 -5.46
N CYS A 222 -12.82 -3.39 -5.23
CA CYS A 222 -13.69 -4.48 -4.82
C CYS A 222 -13.86 -5.53 -5.92
N GLN A 223 -13.98 -5.10 -7.17
CA GLN A 223 -14.12 -6.02 -8.31
C GLN A 223 -12.83 -6.81 -8.54
N LEU A 224 -11.66 -6.16 -8.50
CA LEU A 224 -10.36 -6.83 -8.59
C LEU A 224 -10.17 -7.84 -7.45
N ARG A 225 -10.51 -7.45 -6.21
CA ARG A 225 -10.48 -8.36 -5.06
C ARG A 225 -11.39 -9.57 -5.27
N LYS A 226 -12.64 -9.36 -5.71
CA LYS A 226 -13.61 -10.43 -5.98
C LYS A 226 -13.11 -11.37 -7.08
N LYS A 227 -12.56 -10.83 -8.17
CA LYS A 227 -11.95 -11.61 -9.25
C LYS A 227 -10.81 -12.50 -8.74
N GLY A 228 -9.97 -11.98 -7.85
CA GLY A 228 -8.87 -12.74 -7.24
C GLY A 228 -9.34 -13.94 -6.42
N TRP A 229 -10.52 -13.86 -5.79
CA TRP A 229 -11.14 -14.98 -5.08
C TRP A 229 -11.87 -15.99 -5.99
N GLY A 230 -11.78 -15.84 -7.31
CA GLY A 230 -12.48 -16.73 -8.26
C GLY A 230 -13.99 -16.54 -8.29
N CYS A 231 -14.53 -15.50 -7.68
CA CYS A 231 -15.95 -15.20 -7.75
C CYS A 231 -16.28 -14.54 -9.09
N PRO A 232 -17.27 -15.00 -9.86
CA PRO A 232 -17.69 -14.33 -11.10
C PRO A 232 -18.15 -12.90 -10.81
N SER A 233 -17.78 -11.98 -11.69
CA SER A 233 -18.13 -10.55 -11.68
C SER A 233 -19.62 -10.35 -11.99
#